data_f2c6ae35b913814e08db8c86c8d3638f
#
_entry.id   f2c6ae35b913814e08db8c86c8d3638f
#
_cell.length_a   1.000
_cell.length_b   1.000
_cell.length_c   1.000
_cell.angle_alpha   90.00
_cell.angle_beta   90.00
_cell.angle_gamma   90.00
#
_symmetry.space_group_name_H-M   'P 1'
#
loop_
_entity.id
_entity.type
_entity.pdbx_description
1 polymer ?
#
loop_
_entity_poly.entity_id
_entity_poly.type
_entity_poly.pdbx_seq_one_letter_code
_entity_poly.pdbx_strand_id
1 'polypeptide(L)'
;VRSDEPDRPSRRKVLRLSLGLLVLPGLTLPGIARAAPLRVVTLFQGASDTAVALGVTPCGVVDSWSEKPMYRYLRPALAAVPHVGLETQPSLEDIVLLKPDLIVASRFRHQRIAPLLEQIAPLVMLEEVFEFKRTLAMMGAALNRQQQAMALLGQWQQRVTTLREQLKARFAGRWPITVSVLDVREDHIRSYLPASFAGSVLSELGFDWTPAAREAQGVSLKLSSKESLPVVDADLFFIFQRGDSKAAQNTYEKLVQHPFWKQLRAPQDGQVWRVDAVAWSLSGGILGANLMLDEISKVALGTRSS
;
A
#
# COMPACT_ATOMS: atom_id res chain seq x y z
N VAL A 1 -94.28 10.13 -47.29
CA VAL A 1 -94.80 11.48 -47.56
C VAL A 1 -93.92 12.47 -46.83
N ARG A 2 -93.19 13.25 -47.69
CA ARG A 2 -92.69 14.63 -47.57
C ARG A 2 -91.80 14.91 -46.39
N SER A 3 -90.55 15.18 -46.70
CA SER A 3 -89.93 16.52 -47.15
C SER A 3 -90.05 17.56 -46.01
N ASP A 4 -89.06 18.20 -45.53
CA ASP A 4 -88.18 19.15 -46.24
C ASP A 4 -87.00 19.58 -45.35
N GLU A 5 -85.83 19.72 -45.91
CA GLU A 5 -84.80 20.67 -45.57
C GLU A 5 -85.31 22.11 -45.83
N PRO A 6 -84.65 23.21 -45.48
CA PRO A 6 -83.35 23.48 -44.96
C PRO A 6 -83.30 24.65 -43.88
N ASP A 7 -82.29 25.01 -43.28
CA ASP A 7 -81.55 26.27 -43.52
C ASP A 7 -80.37 26.54 -42.57
N ARG A 8 -79.24 26.90 -43.12
CA ARG A 8 -78.12 27.57 -42.41
C ARG A 8 -78.44 29.08 -42.37
N PRO A 9 -77.89 29.86 -41.37
CA PRO A 9 -76.54 30.34 -41.52
C PRO A 9 -75.84 30.69 -40.16
N SER A 10 -74.53 30.54 -40.21
CA SER A 10 -73.47 31.41 -39.78
C SER A 10 -73.68 32.45 -38.71
N ARG A 11 -72.86 32.43 -37.66
CA ARG A 11 -71.98 33.57 -37.26
C ARG A 11 -71.09 33.24 -36.09
N ARG A 12 -69.83 33.30 -36.41
CA ARG A 12 -68.63 33.53 -35.58
C ARG A 12 -68.95 34.14 -34.19
N LYS A 13 -68.58 33.43 -33.12
CA LYS A 13 -68.13 34.05 -31.85
C LYS A 13 -66.77 33.49 -31.49
N VAL A 14 -65.78 34.38 -31.70
CA VAL A 14 -64.40 34.19 -31.27
C VAL A 14 -64.36 34.24 -29.75
N LEU A 15 -64.19 33.07 -29.09
CA LEU A 15 -63.88 33.03 -27.67
C LEU A 15 -62.35 33.11 -27.55
N ARG A 16 -61.87 34.28 -27.09
CA ARG A 16 -60.46 34.48 -26.69
C ARG A 16 -60.22 33.64 -25.44
N LEU A 17 -59.54 32.49 -25.57
CA LEU A 17 -58.99 31.74 -24.44
C LEU A 17 -57.71 32.47 -24.01
N SER A 18 -57.78 33.19 -22.88
CA SER A 18 -56.61 33.68 -22.19
C SER A 18 -55.85 32.53 -21.56
N LEU A 19 -54.69 32.19 -22.15
CA LEU A 19 -53.74 31.23 -21.63
C LEU A 19 -53.09 31.86 -20.39
N GLY A 20 -53.61 31.57 -19.20
CA GLY A 20 -52.97 31.92 -17.92
C GLY A 20 -51.73 31.07 -17.76
N LEU A 21 -50.54 31.71 -17.86
CA LEU A 21 -49.24 31.11 -17.56
C LEU A 21 -49.20 30.85 -16.04
N LEU A 22 -49.46 29.63 -15.62
CA LEU A 22 -49.21 29.18 -14.25
C LEU A 22 -47.70 29.08 -14.08
N VAL A 23 -47.08 30.11 -13.48
CA VAL A 23 -45.70 30.06 -12.97
C VAL A 23 -45.72 29.14 -11.76
N LEU A 24 -45.35 27.86 -11.94
CA LEU A 24 -45.04 26.97 -10.83
C LEU A 24 -43.81 27.52 -10.11
N PRO A 25 -43.87 27.76 -8.78
CA PRO A 25 -42.69 28.11 -8.03
C PRO A 25 -41.70 26.94 -8.16
N GLY A 26 -40.49 27.20 -8.68
CA GLY A 26 -39.46 26.21 -8.88
C GLY A 26 -39.20 25.46 -7.58
N LEU A 27 -39.44 24.15 -7.59
CA LEU A 27 -38.91 23.26 -6.59
C LEU A 27 -37.36 23.32 -6.72
N THR A 28 -36.72 24.15 -5.92
CA THR A 28 -35.29 24.04 -5.67
C THR A 28 -35.07 22.73 -4.95
N LEU A 29 -34.66 21.68 -5.69
CA LEU A 29 -34.11 20.47 -5.10
C LEU A 29 -33.00 20.90 -4.12
N PRO A 30 -33.06 20.47 -2.84
CA PRO A 30 -31.95 20.74 -1.93
C PRO A 30 -30.70 20.16 -2.58
N GLY A 31 -29.76 21.04 -2.92
CA GLY A 31 -28.47 20.61 -3.43
C GLY A 31 -27.90 19.61 -2.42
N ILE A 32 -27.54 18.41 -2.89
CA ILE A 32 -26.85 17.43 -2.06
C ILE A 32 -25.58 18.13 -1.62
N ALA A 33 -25.58 18.64 -0.38
CA ALA A 33 -24.39 19.21 0.23
C ALA A 33 -23.34 18.09 0.25
N ARG A 34 -22.39 18.16 -0.68
CA ARG A 34 -21.26 17.23 -0.72
C ARG A 34 -20.47 17.52 0.55
N ALA A 35 -20.51 16.61 1.51
CA ALA A 35 -19.69 16.70 2.70
C ALA A 35 -18.25 17.03 2.29
N ALA A 36 -17.63 18.00 2.95
CA ALA A 36 -16.23 18.32 2.70
C ALA A 36 -15.38 17.05 2.82
N PRO A 37 -14.36 16.87 1.96
CA PRO A 37 -13.51 15.69 2.05
C PRO A 37 -12.84 15.63 3.42
N LEU A 38 -12.83 14.45 4.03
CA LEU A 38 -12.23 14.20 5.34
C LEU A 38 -10.74 14.55 5.30
N ARG A 39 -10.30 15.38 6.23
CA ARG A 39 -8.91 15.84 6.37
C ARG A 39 -8.13 14.83 7.20
N VAL A 40 -7.31 14.02 6.56
CA VAL A 40 -6.59 12.91 7.20
C VAL A 40 -5.10 13.21 7.29
N VAL A 41 -4.49 13.02 8.45
CA VAL A 41 -3.02 12.98 8.62
C VAL A 41 -2.59 11.53 8.80
N THR A 42 -1.56 11.13 8.06
CA THR A 42 -1.00 9.77 8.15
C THR A 42 0.42 9.82 8.70
N LEU A 43 0.68 9.08 9.79
CA LEU A 43 1.93 9.15 10.56
C LEU A 43 2.89 7.98 10.31
N PHE A 44 2.61 7.12 9.32
CA PHE A 44 3.55 6.08 8.88
C PHE A 44 3.33 5.74 7.39
N GLN A 45 4.36 5.19 6.75
CA GLN A 45 4.39 5.03 5.30
C GLN A 45 3.27 4.15 4.76
N GLY A 46 2.98 3.03 5.43
CA GLY A 46 1.89 2.14 5.04
C GLY A 46 0.50 2.79 5.09
N ALA A 47 0.29 3.76 6.00
CA ALA A 47 -0.96 4.53 6.03
C ALA A 47 -1.04 5.54 4.87
N SER A 48 0.07 6.20 4.53
CA SER A 48 0.13 7.11 3.38
C SER A 48 -0.11 6.38 2.06
N ASP A 49 0.54 5.23 1.87
CA ASP A 49 0.33 4.30 0.75
C ASP A 49 -1.14 3.86 0.65
N THR A 50 -1.70 3.43 1.76
CA THR A 50 -3.09 2.95 1.84
C THR A 50 -4.10 4.06 1.57
N ALA A 51 -3.87 5.29 2.05
CA ALA A 51 -4.74 6.42 1.76
C ALA A 51 -4.80 6.69 0.24
N VAL A 52 -3.62 6.71 -0.42
CA VAL A 52 -3.52 6.85 -1.89
C VAL A 52 -4.25 5.72 -2.60
N ALA A 53 -4.05 4.47 -2.18
CA ALA A 53 -4.73 3.31 -2.75
C ALA A 53 -6.26 3.41 -2.66
N LEU A 54 -6.78 3.98 -1.56
CA LEU A 54 -8.21 4.22 -1.33
C LEU A 54 -8.74 5.48 -2.05
N GLY A 55 -7.91 6.17 -2.82
CA GLY A 55 -8.30 7.41 -3.52
C GLY A 55 -8.47 8.61 -2.58
N VAL A 56 -7.79 8.61 -1.44
CA VAL A 56 -7.80 9.70 -0.46
C VAL A 56 -6.42 10.36 -0.42
N THR A 57 -6.37 11.66 -0.69
CA THR A 57 -5.15 12.45 -0.50
C THR A 57 -5.10 12.97 0.93
N PRO A 58 -4.13 12.55 1.76
CA PRO A 58 -3.97 13.10 3.11
C PRO A 58 -3.71 14.60 3.10
N CYS A 59 -4.10 15.31 4.16
CA CYS A 59 -3.74 16.71 4.34
C CYS A 59 -2.36 16.89 4.98
N GLY A 60 -1.74 15.80 5.46
CA GLY A 60 -0.38 15.78 6.01
C GLY A 60 0.18 14.36 6.04
N VAL A 61 1.47 14.21 5.76
CA VAL A 61 2.21 12.94 5.74
C VAL A 61 3.55 13.09 6.44
N VAL A 62 4.13 11.97 6.87
CA VAL A 62 5.50 11.95 7.40
C VAL A 62 6.53 11.74 6.29
N ASP A 63 7.76 12.15 6.56
CA ASP A 63 8.90 11.92 5.68
C ASP A 63 9.21 10.43 5.50
N SER A 64 9.56 10.04 4.28
CA SER A 64 10.04 8.69 3.98
C SER A 64 11.40 8.39 4.61
N TRP A 65 11.72 7.11 4.80
CA TRP A 65 13.01 6.66 5.33
C TRP A 65 14.17 6.82 4.33
N SER A 66 13.86 6.66 3.05
CA SER A 66 14.77 6.88 1.92
C SER A 66 14.04 7.67 0.83
N GLU A 67 14.74 8.06 -0.23
CA GLU A 67 14.17 8.84 -1.35
C GLU A 67 13.48 10.14 -0.91
N LYS A 68 14.05 10.82 0.09
CA LYS A 68 13.48 12.03 0.70
C LYS A 68 12.89 13.04 -0.32
N PRO A 69 11.85 13.75 0.07
CA PRO A 69 11.08 13.61 1.30
C PRO A 69 10.07 12.44 1.24
N MET A 70 9.83 11.86 0.05
CA MET A 70 8.80 10.88 -0.21
C MET A 70 9.26 9.83 -1.22
N TYR A 71 8.79 8.58 -1.07
CA TYR A 71 9.06 7.50 -2.03
C TYR A 71 8.56 7.85 -3.42
N ARG A 72 9.36 7.53 -4.44
CA ARG A 72 9.07 7.87 -5.85
C ARG A 72 7.68 7.43 -6.30
N TYR A 73 7.22 6.25 -5.90
CA TYR A 73 5.92 5.72 -6.31
C TYR A 73 4.72 6.50 -5.73
N LEU A 74 4.89 7.24 -4.62
CA LEU A 74 3.85 8.07 -4.01
C LEU A 74 3.86 9.52 -4.49
N ARG A 75 4.96 9.99 -5.10
CA ARG A 75 5.10 11.39 -5.52
C ARG A 75 3.97 11.89 -6.44
N PRO A 76 3.47 11.11 -7.42
CA PRO A 76 2.38 11.60 -8.27
C PRO A 76 1.12 12.00 -7.50
N ALA A 77 0.84 11.34 -6.38
CA ALA A 77 -0.34 11.59 -5.56
C ALA A 77 -0.09 12.57 -4.40
N LEU A 78 1.14 12.67 -3.89
CA LEU A 78 1.42 13.31 -2.60
C LEU A 78 2.48 14.42 -2.67
N ALA A 79 3.03 14.76 -3.84
CA ALA A 79 4.12 15.76 -3.95
C ALA A 79 3.76 17.14 -3.39
N ALA A 80 2.47 17.52 -3.38
CA ALA A 80 1.99 18.80 -2.86
C ALA A 80 1.48 18.73 -1.40
N VAL A 81 1.57 17.55 -0.77
CA VAL A 81 1.06 17.36 0.60
C VAL A 81 2.11 17.82 1.61
N PRO A 82 1.74 18.63 2.61
CA PRO A 82 2.64 19.03 3.68
C PRO A 82 3.21 17.84 4.44
N HIS A 83 4.49 17.96 4.80
CA HIS A 83 5.18 16.99 5.65
C HIS A 83 5.13 17.43 7.12
N VAL A 84 4.80 16.50 8.00
CA VAL A 84 4.66 16.73 9.45
C VAL A 84 5.79 16.07 10.26
N GLY A 85 6.99 16.04 9.70
CA GLY A 85 8.18 15.50 10.35
C GLY A 85 8.44 14.02 10.05
N LEU A 86 9.21 13.37 10.93
CA LEU A 86 9.62 11.98 10.76
C LEU A 86 8.56 11.01 11.28
N GLU A 87 8.48 9.81 10.71
CA GLU A 87 7.60 8.74 11.21
C GLU A 87 7.85 8.42 12.71
N THR A 88 9.08 8.52 13.18
CA THR A 88 9.44 8.28 14.59
C THR A 88 9.31 9.52 15.47
N GLN A 89 9.20 10.69 14.88
CA GLN A 89 9.13 11.98 15.57
C GLN A 89 8.31 12.97 14.73
N PRO A 90 6.97 12.78 14.68
CA PRO A 90 6.10 13.73 13.99
C PRO A 90 6.00 15.05 14.77
N SER A 91 5.86 16.15 14.05
CA SER A 91 5.63 17.49 14.61
C SER A 91 4.16 17.63 14.99
N LEU A 92 3.87 17.67 16.29
CA LEU A 92 2.50 17.88 16.79
C LEU A 92 1.97 19.26 16.40
N GLU A 93 2.84 20.27 16.38
CA GLU A 93 2.50 21.65 15.99
C GLU A 93 2.01 21.71 14.54
N ASP A 94 2.75 21.09 13.61
CA ASP A 94 2.36 21.04 12.20
C ASP A 94 1.05 20.27 12.02
N ILE A 95 0.84 19.18 12.76
CA ILE A 95 -0.41 18.42 12.73
C ILE A 95 -1.59 19.30 13.20
N VAL A 96 -1.44 20.05 14.30
CA VAL A 96 -2.48 20.96 14.81
C VAL A 96 -2.83 22.02 13.75
N LEU A 97 -1.83 22.61 13.09
CA LEU A 97 -2.03 23.64 12.07
C LEU A 97 -2.82 23.12 10.87
N LEU A 98 -2.69 21.84 10.55
CA LEU A 98 -3.45 21.19 9.48
C LEU A 98 -4.92 20.96 9.82
N LYS A 99 -5.35 21.09 11.09
CA LYS A 99 -6.73 20.88 11.55
C LYS A 99 -7.33 19.59 10.97
N PRO A 100 -6.74 18.42 11.25
CA PRO A 100 -7.25 17.16 10.73
C PRO A 100 -8.57 16.77 11.36
N ASP A 101 -9.41 16.05 10.60
CA ASP A 101 -10.61 15.38 11.10
C ASP A 101 -10.29 13.97 11.60
N LEU A 102 -9.14 13.42 11.18
CA LEU A 102 -8.68 12.09 11.52
C LEU A 102 -7.16 12.00 11.47
N ILE A 103 -6.56 11.33 12.46
CA ILE A 103 -5.15 10.96 12.45
C ILE A 103 -5.03 9.43 12.37
N VAL A 104 -4.16 8.93 11.49
CA VAL A 104 -3.84 7.51 11.37
C VAL A 104 -2.41 7.28 11.85
N ALA A 105 -2.25 6.50 12.90
CA ALA A 105 -0.98 6.23 13.55
C ALA A 105 -0.77 4.72 13.78
N SER A 106 0.43 4.30 14.17
CA SER A 106 0.70 2.94 14.61
C SER A 106 1.11 2.88 16.08
N ARG A 107 0.65 1.86 16.80
CA ARG A 107 1.04 1.61 18.20
C ARG A 107 2.55 1.42 18.30
N PHE A 108 3.12 0.66 17.39
CA PHE A 108 4.56 0.40 17.34
C PHE A 108 5.43 1.67 17.34
N ARG A 109 4.96 2.76 16.70
CA ARG A 109 5.71 4.03 16.60
C ARG A 109 5.22 5.10 17.58
N HIS A 110 3.89 5.19 17.78
CA HIS A 110 3.28 6.41 18.31
C HIS A 110 2.56 6.20 19.65
N GLN A 111 2.66 5.01 20.28
CA GLN A 111 1.98 4.72 21.55
C GLN A 111 2.25 5.78 22.62
N ARG A 112 3.50 6.27 22.72
CA ARG A 112 3.88 7.26 23.74
C ARG A 112 3.22 8.62 23.55
N ILE A 113 2.93 9.00 22.32
CA ILE A 113 2.33 10.30 21.96
C ILE A 113 0.83 10.18 21.66
N ALA A 114 0.25 9.00 21.71
CA ALA A 114 -1.17 8.76 21.42
C ALA A 114 -2.11 9.71 22.21
N PRO A 115 -1.92 9.91 23.53
CA PRO A 115 -2.78 10.85 24.28
C PRO A 115 -2.71 12.30 23.79
N LEU A 116 -1.59 12.71 23.20
CA LEU A 116 -1.44 14.06 22.62
C LEU A 116 -2.12 14.13 21.24
N LEU A 117 -2.01 13.07 20.44
CA LEU A 117 -2.67 12.98 19.14
C LEU A 117 -4.20 12.98 19.28
N GLU A 118 -4.73 12.30 20.29
CA GLU A 118 -6.17 12.24 20.60
C GLU A 118 -6.75 13.62 21.02
N GLN A 119 -5.92 14.54 21.54
CA GLN A 119 -6.32 15.91 21.83
C GLN A 119 -6.45 16.77 20.57
N ILE A 120 -5.81 16.36 19.46
CA ILE A 120 -5.83 17.09 18.19
C ILE A 120 -7.02 16.65 17.33
N ALA A 121 -7.22 15.33 17.17
CA ALA A 121 -8.29 14.77 16.36
C ALA A 121 -8.56 13.30 16.73
N PRO A 122 -9.72 12.72 16.33
CA PRO A 122 -9.97 11.29 16.39
C PRO A 122 -8.78 10.49 15.84
N LEU A 123 -8.39 9.44 16.56
CA LEU A 123 -7.20 8.65 16.28
C LEU A 123 -7.54 7.22 15.88
N VAL A 124 -7.08 6.79 14.70
CA VAL A 124 -7.05 5.39 14.30
C VAL A 124 -5.66 4.84 14.59
N MET A 125 -5.57 3.96 15.57
CA MET A 125 -4.32 3.33 16.00
C MET A 125 -4.22 1.92 15.45
N LEU A 126 -3.29 1.70 14.52
CA LEU A 126 -2.94 0.37 14.00
C LEU A 126 -1.86 -0.26 14.87
N GLU A 127 -1.84 -1.58 14.98
CA GLU A 127 -0.87 -2.24 15.87
C GLU A 127 0.55 -2.11 15.31
N GLU A 128 0.73 -2.47 14.03
CA GLU A 128 2.03 -2.54 13.39
C GLU A 128 2.10 -1.64 12.14
N VAL A 129 3.28 -1.43 11.61
CA VAL A 129 3.52 -0.65 10.37
C VAL A 129 3.60 -1.53 9.11
N PHE A 130 3.59 -2.85 9.26
CA PHE A 130 3.83 -3.81 8.17
C PHE A 130 2.63 -4.72 7.86
N GLU A 131 1.54 -4.63 8.61
CA GLU A 131 0.30 -5.40 8.38
C GLU A 131 -0.60 -4.72 7.33
N PHE A 132 -0.14 -4.65 6.08
CA PHE A 132 -0.80 -3.84 5.03
C PHE A 132 -2.26 -4.18 4.77
N LYS A 133 -2.67 -5.45 4.87
CA LYS A 133 -4.08 -5.84 4.68
C LYS A 133 -4.98 -5.38 5.81
N ARG A 134 -4.49 -5.46 7.05
CA ARG A 134 -5.19 -4.93 8.22
C ARG A 134 -5.28 -3.41 8.15
N THR A 135 -4.19 -2.75 7.77
CA THR A 135 -4.15 -1.30 7.53
C THR A 135 -5.20 -0.90 6.48
N LEU A 136 -5.25 -1.61 5.35
CA LEU A 136 -6.22 -1.36 4.29
C LEU A 136 -7.67 -1.53 4.76
N ALA A 137 -7.97 -2.60 5.50
CA ALA A 137 -9.32 -2.86 6.01
C ALA A 137 -9.77 -1.79 7.03
N MET A 138 -8.91 -1.47 8.01
CA MET A 138 -9.22 -0.49 9.08
C MET A 138 -9.33 0.93 8.51
N MET A 139 -8.42 1.34 7.64
CA MET A 139 -8.50 2.64 6.97
C MET A 139 -9.68 2.72 6.01
N GLY A 140 -10.00 1.64 5.31
CA GLY A 140 -11.21 1.55 4.49
C GLY A 140 -12.48 1.86 5.29
N ALA A 141 -12.59 1.29 6.50
CA ALA A 141 -13.70 1.57 7.40
C ALA A 141 -13.68 3.03 7.91
N ALA A 142 -12.54 3.50 8.40
CA ALA A 142 -12.41 4.85 8.98
C ALA A 142 -12.61 5.98 7.94
N LEU A 143 -12.27 5.72 6.67
CA LEU A 143 -12.38 6.69 5.58
C LEU A 143 -13.67 6.56 4.75
N ASN A 144 -14.61 5.70 5.14
CA ASN A 144 -15.82 5.37 4.37
C ASN A 144 -15.49 4.86 2.95
N ARG A 145 -14.47 4.00 2.84
CA ARG A 145 -13.96 3.39 1.60
C ARG A 145 -13.93 1.85 1.67
N GLN A 146 -14.86 1.25 2.41
CA GLN A 146 -14.90 -0.21 2.61
C GLN A 146 -14.99 -0.99 1.29
N GLN A 147 -15.81 -0.51 0.37
CA GLN A 147 -15.96 -1.16 -0.95
C GLN A 147 -14.66 -1.14 -1.75
N GLN A 148 -13.94 0.00 -1.75
CA GLN A 148 -12.63 0.13 -2.38
C GLN A 148 -11.60 -0.78 -1.73
N ALA A 149 -11.58 -0.84 -0.39
CA ALA A 149 -10.67 -1.73 0.34
C ALA A 149 -10.93 -3.21 0.00
N MET A 150 -12.19 -3.64 -0.05
CA MET A 150 -12.54 -5.00 -0.46
C MET A 150 -12.15 -5.29 -1.91
N ALA A 151 -12.38 -4.35 -2.82
CA ALA A 151 -11.98 -4.50 -4.23
C ALA A 151 -10.46 -4.65 -4.37
N LEU A 152 -9.66 -3.84 -3.66
CA LEU A 152 -8.19 -3.92 -3.64
C LEU A 152 -7.70 -5.25 -3.06
N LEU A 153 -8.33 -5.75 -1.99
CA LEU A 153 -8.00 -7.08 -1.44
C LEU A 153 -8.36 -8.20 -2.42
N GLY A 154 -9.47 -8.10 -3.14
CA GLY A 154 -9.84 -9.05 -4.19
C GLY A 154 -8.83 -9.06 -5.34
N GLN A 155 -8.41 -7.89 -5.82
CA GLN A 155 -7.37 -7.76 -6.85
C GLN A 155 -6.03 -8.33 -6.37
N TRP A 156 -5.64 -8.05 -5.13
CA TRP A 156 -4.46 -8.62 -4.49
C TRP A 156 -4.50 -10.15 -4.52
N GLN A 157 -5.59 -10.75 -4.05
CA GLN A 157 -5.75 -12.20 -4.00
C GLN A 157 -5.66 -12.84 -5.39
N GLN A 158 -6.25 -12.20 -6.40
CA GLN A 158 -6.16 -12.66 -7.78
C GLN A 158 -4.72 -12.61 -8.31
N ARG A 159 -4.00 -11.52 -8.06
CA ARG A 159 -2.59 -11.37 -8.45
C ARG A 159 -1.70 -12.42 -7.79
N VAL A 160 -1.87 -12.62 -6.48
CA VAL A 160 -1.12 -13.64 -5.71
C VAL A 160 -1.39 -15.02 -6.27
N THR A 161 -2.64 -15.36 -6.54
CA THR A 161 -3.00 -16.67 -7.11
C THR A 161 -2.36 -16.89 -8.47
N THR A 162 -2.46 -15.91 -9.37
CA THR A 162 -1.85 -15.98 -10.71
C THR A 162 -0.33 -16.14 -10.62
N LEU A 163 0.34 -15.30 -9.83
CA LEU A 163 1.81 -15.35 -9.70
C LEU A 163 2.27 -16.65 -9.03
N ARG A 164 1.53 -17.17 -8.05
CA ARG A 164 1.81 -18.47 -7.42
C ARG A 164 1.83 -19.61 -8.44
N GLU A 165 0.84 -19.67 -9.33
CA GLU A 165 0.80 -20.72 -10.35
C GLU A 165 1.93 -20.56 -11.37
N GLN A 166 2.31 -19.35 -11.73
CA GLN A 166 3.47 -19.08 -12.58
C GLN A 166 4.78 -19.51 -11.90
N LEU A 167 4.94 -19.25 -10.60
CA LEU A 167 6.10 -19.68 -9.81
C LEU A 167 6.16 -21.20 -9.70
N LYS A 168 5.04 -21.88 -9.46
CA LYS A 168 4.98 -23.36 -9.47
C LYS A 168 5.43 -23.92 -10.81
N ALA A 169 4.99 -23.35 -11.91
CA ALA A 169 5.40 -23.78 -13.25
C ALA A 169 6.91 -23.52 -13.48
N ARG A 170 7.43 -22.37 -13.04
CA ARG A 170 8.85 -21.99 -13.18
C ARG A 170 9.78 -22.92 -12.41
N PHE A 171 9.37 -23.33 -11.22
CA PHE A 171 10.15 -24.21 -10.33
C PHE A 171 9.59 -25.64 -10.28
N ALA A 172 8.97 -26.10 -11.35
CA ALA A 172 8.34 -27.41 -11.43
C ALA A 172 9.26 -28.53 -10.90
N GLY A 173 8.70 -29.43 -10.07
CA GLY A 173 9.43 -30.52 -9.40
C GLY A 173 10.22 -30.12 -8.16
N ARG A 174 10.44 -28.83 -7.89
CA ARG A 174 11.12 -28.33 -6.69
C ARG A 174 10.25 -27.43 -5.81
N TRP A 175 9.02 -27.10 -6.27
CA TRP A 175 8.13 -26.25 -5.49
C TRP A 175 7.47 -27.01 -4.32
N PRO A 176 7.33 -26.40 -3.13
CA PRO A 176 7.82 -25.06 -2.77
C PRO A 176 9.33 -24.99 -2.57
N ILE A 177 9.96 -23.90 -3.03
CA ILE A 177 11.38 -23.62 -2.78
C ILE A 177 11.54 -22.78 -1.53
N THR A 178 12.67 -22.95 -0.85
CA THR A 178 12.99 -22.13 0.33
C THR A 178 13.55 -20.78 -0.06
N VAL A 179 13.21 -19.75 0.72
CA VAL A 179 13.69 -18.38 0.48
C VAL A 179 14.34 -17.76 1.72
N SER A 180 15.22 -16.80 1.48
CA SER A 180 15.73 -15.86 2.49
C SER A 180 15.68 -14.44 1.95
N VAL A 181 15.28 -13.50 2.79
CA VAL A 181 15.21 -12.07 2.47
C VAL A 181 16.27 -11.33 3.26
N LEU A 182 17.29 -10.83 2.57
CA LEU A 182 18.50 -10.30 3.19
C LEU A 182 18.63 -8.79 2.97
N ASP A 183 18.69 -8.04 4.06
CA ASP A 183 18.98 -6.60 4.09
C ASP A 183 20.43 -6.41 4.53
N VAL A 184 21.29 -6.05 3.59
CA VAL A 184 22.72 -5.82 3.86
C VAL A 184 22.92 -4.41 4.40
N ARG A 185 23.29 -4.33 5.67
CA ARG A 185 23.59 -3.10 6.39
C ARG A 185 25.08 -2.80 6.37
N GLU A 186 25.46 -1.69 6.95
CA GLU A 186 26.85 -1.24 7.04
C GLU A 186 27.72 -2.20 7.87
N ASP A 187 27.16 -2.75 8.96
CA ASP A 187 27.85 -3.54 9.97
C ASP A 187 27.31 -4.96 10.17
N HIS A 188 26.16 -5.29 9.58
CA HIS A 188 25.52 -6.60 9.73
C HIS A 188 24.58 -6.93 8.56
N ILE A 189 24.10 -8.15 8.55
CA ILE A 189 23.03 -8.59 7.67
C ILE A 189 21.77 -8.81 8.52
N ARG A 190 20.62 -8.38 8.02
CA ARG A 190 19.33 -8.69 8.61
C ARG A 190 18.59 -9.64 7.71
N SER A 191 18.19 -10.80 8.24
CA SER A 191 17.32 -11.74 7.53
C SER A 191 15.89 -11.53 7.99
N TYR A 192 14.99 -11.19 7.08
CA TYR A 192 13.58 -11.00 7.39
C TYR A 192 12.85 -12.34 7.49
N LEU A 193 11.91 -12.43 8.43
CA LEU A 193 11.18 -13.63 8.82
C LEU A 193 9.77 -13.65 8.20
N PRO A 194 9.05 -14.79 8.24
CA PRO A 194 7.68 -14.91 7.72
C PRO A 194 6.72 -13.83 8.23
N ALA A 195 6.86 -13.38 9.49
CA ALA A 195 6.03 -12.35 10.09
C ALA A 195 6.36 -10.91 9.64
N SER A 196 7.39 -10.71 8.82
CA SER A 196 7.72 -9.39 8.26
C SER A 196 6.79 -9.02 7.10
N PHE A 197 6.84 -7.77 6.65
CA PHE A 197 6.11 -7.31 5.45
C PHE A 197 6.41 -8.19 4.23
N ALA A 198 7.69 -8.29 3.83
CA ALA A 198 8.08 -9.15 2.72
C ALA A 198 7.76 -10.62 2.98
N GLY A 199 7.95 -11.06 4.24
CA GLY A 199 7.67 -12.43 4.65
C GLY A 199 6.22 -12.81 4.45
N SER A 200 5.29 -11.94 4.80
CA SER A 200 3.85 -12.18 4.62
C SER A 200 3.47 -12.35 3.14
N VAL A 201 4.05 -11.53 2.25
CA VAL A 201 3.82 -11.61 0.80
C VAL A 201 4.39 -12.92 0.23
N LEU A 202 5.62 -13.29 0.59
CA LEU A 202 6.26 -14.52 0.10
C LEU A 202 5.53 -15.78 0.61
N SER A 203 5.07 -15.77 1.85
CA SER A 203 4.27 -16.87 2.40
C SER A 203 2.93 -17.03 1.66
N GLU A 204 2.27 -15.94 1.29
CA GLU A 204 1.05 -15.99 0.47
C GLU A 204 1.32 -16.50 -0.95
N LEU A 205 2.47 -16.20 -1.52
CA LEU A 205 2.89 -16.77 -2.80
C LEU A 205 3.20 -18.26 -2.72
N GLY A 206 3.41 -18.81 -1.52
CA GLY A 206 3.65 -20.22 -1.29
C GLY A 206 5.13 -20.62 -1.29
N PHE A 207 6.03 -19.66 -1.10
CA PHE A 207 7.44 -19.98 -0.79
C PHE A 207 7.55 -20.62 0.59
N ASP A 208 8.55 -21.46 0.75
CA ASP A 208 8.90 -22.03 2.06
C ASP A 208 10.07 -21.27 2.70
N TRP A 209 10.32 -21.55 3.96
CA TRP A 209 11.31 -20.84 4.75
C TRP A 209 12.37 -21.81 5.27
N THR A 210 13.57 -21.28 5.56
CA THR A 210 14.59 -22.08 6.24
C THR A 210 14.09 -22.54 7.61
N PRO A 211 14.56 -23.67 8.14
CA PRO A 211 14.17 -24.13 9.48
C PRO A 211 14.33 -23.03 10.54
N ALA A 212 15.48 -22.35 10.54
CA ALA A 212 15.76 -21.26 11.46
C ALA A 212 14.77 -20.08 11.33
N ALA A 213 14.33 -19.75 10.11
CA ALA A 213 13.35 -18.69 9.90
C ALA A 213 11.94 -19.09 10.35
N ARG A 214 11.57 -20.37 10.27
CA ARG A 214 10.28 -20.89 10.77
C ARG A 214 10.20 -20.91 12.29
N GLU A 215 11.29 -21.21 12.97
CA GLU A 215 11.36 -21.31 14.42
C GLU A 215 11.57 -19.96 15.12
N ALA A 216 12.15 -18.98 14.41
CA ALA A 216 12.47 -17.68 14.97
C ALA A 216 11.22 -16.82 15.22
N GLN A 217 11.25 -16.06 16.29
CA GLN A 217 10.19 -15.10 16.63
C GLN A 217 10.51 -13.69 16.13
N GLY A 218 9.46 -12.89 15.92
CA GLY A 218 9.55 -11.50 15.48
C GLY A 218 9.64 -11.37 13.97
N VAL A 219 10.18 -10.25 13.50
CA VAL A 219 10.16 -9.88 12.07
C VAL A 219 11.51 -10.05 11.37
N SER A 220 12.59 -10.23 12.12
CA SER A 220 13.93 -10.40 11.53
C SER A 220 14.95 -10.97 12.48
N LEU A 221 15.96 -11.66 11.95
CA LEU A 221 17.19 -12.08 12.63
C LEU A 221 18.33 -11.13 12.26
N LYS A 222 19.17 -10.80 13.23
CA LYS A 222 20.42 -10.05 13.01
C LYS A 222 21.58 -11.05 12.92
N LEU A 223 22.26 -11.09 11.78
CA LEU A 223 23.47 -11.86 11.55
C LEU A 223 24.68 -10.93 11.77
N SER A 224 25.31 -11.01 12.91
CA SER A 224 26.41 -10.12 13.28
C SER A 224 27.76 -10.68 12.87
N SER A 225 27.84 -11.98 12.51
CA SER A 225 29.04 -12.62 12.04
C SER A 225 28.77 -13.44 10.77
N LYS A 226 29.83 -13.69 9.99
CA LYS A 226 29.71 -14.45 8.75
C LYS A 226 29.57 -15.97 8.98
N GLU A 227 29.96 -16.43 10.16
CA GLU A 227 29.74 -17.81 10.62
C GLU A 227 28.26 -18.12 10.80
N SER A 228 27.41 -17.10 10.96
CA SER A 228 25.96 -17.24 11.01
C SER A 228 25.28 -17.41 9.63
N LEU A 229 26.00 -17.24 8.53
CA LEU A 229 25.43 -17.33 7.19
C LEU A 229 24.72 -18.65 6.88
N PRO A 230 25.17 -19.83 7.35
CA PRO A 230 24.44 -21.08 7.11
C PRO A 230 22.99 -21.08 7.63
N VAL A 231 22.65 -20.21 8.58
CA VAL A 231 21.28 -20.07 9.14
C VAL A 231 20.27 -19.62 8.06
N VAL A 232 20.74 -18.88 7.04
CA VAL A 232 19.91 -18.35 5.97
C VAL A 232 20.02 -19.13 4.68
N ASP A 233 20.68 -20.32 4.68
CA ASP A 233 20.86 -21.11 3.47
C ASP A 233 19.52 -21.58 2.89
N ALA A 234 19.18 -21.09 1.72
CA ALA A 234 17.92 -21.29 1.02
C ALA A 234 18.15 -21.48 -0.49
N ASP A 235 17.13 -21.93 -1.20
CA ASP A 235 17.20 -22.14 -2.65
C ASP A 235 17.24 -20.81 -3.43
N LEU A 236 16.71 -19.72 -2.83
CA LEU A 236 16.62 -18.41 -3.46
C LEU A 236 16.85 -17.32 -2.42
N PHE A 237 17.65 -16.30 -2.77
CA PHE A 237 17.83 -15.09 -1.98
C PHE A 237 17.22 -13.88 -2.67
N PHE A 238 16.36 -13.16 -1.96
CA PHE A 238 16.03 -11.77 -2.25
C PHE A 238 16.93 -10.88 -1.41
N ILE A 239 17.72 -10.00 -2.06
CA ILE A 239 18.71 -9.19 -1.35
C ILE A 239 18.59 -7.72 -1.72
N PHE A 240 18.65 -6.84 -0.72
CA PHE A 240 18.62 -5.41 -0.92
C PHE A 240 19.51 -4.66 0.07
N GLN A 241 19.70 -3.38 -0.21
CA GLN A 241 20.38 -2.41 0.65
C GLN A 241 19.48 -1.18 0.77
N ARG A 242 19.47 -0.52 1.91
CA ARG A 242 18.68 0.69 2.11
C ARG A 242 19.48 1.91 1.73
N GLY A 243 19.00 2.65 0.72
CA GLY A 243 19.65 3.85 0.23
C GLY A 243 21.01 3.57 -0.44
N ASP A 244 21.75 4.64 -0.71
CA ASP A 244 23.02 4.61 -1.44
C ASP A 244 24.24 4.62 -0.50
N SER A 245 24.18 3.86 0.59
CA SER A 245 25.28 3.77 1.56
C SER A 245 26.47 3.03 0.95
N LYS A 246 27.58 3.77 0.76
CA LYS A 246 28.86 3.19 0.33
C LYS A 246 29.38 2.12 1.32
N ALA A 247 29.09 2.29 2.60
CA ALA A 247 29.49 1.32 3.64
C ALA A 247 28.69 0.01 3.50
N ALA A 248 27.38 0.08 3.24
CA ALA A 248 26.57 -1.10 2.97
C ALA A 248 26.99 -1.80 1.67
N GLN A 249 27.33 -1.03 0.62
CA GLN A 249 27.84 -1.58 -0.63
C GLN A 249 29.17 -2.32 -0.40
N ASN A 250 30.11 -1.74 0.34
CA ASN A 250 31.38 -2.39 0.70
C ASN A 250 31.13 -3.67 1.52
N THR A 251 30.13 -3.67 2.41
CA THR A 251 29.75 -4.86 3.20
C THR A 251 29.23 -5.96 2.29
N TYR A 252 28.40 -5.62 1.30
CA TYR A 252 27.91 -6.57 0.29
C TYR A 252 29.06 -7.17 -0.54
N GLU A 253 29.97 -6.33 -1.03
CA GLU A 253 31.13 -6.78 -1.82
C GLU A 253 32.03 -7.76 -1.04
N LYS A 254 32.28 -7.46 0.25
CA LYS A 254 33.00 -8.38 1.14
C LYS A 254 32.22 -9.66 1.43
N LEU A 255 30.89 -9.56 1.53
CA LEU A 255 30.01 -10.73 1.74
C LEU A 255 30.12 -11.72 0.59
N VAL A 256 29.93 -11.26 -0.66
CA VAL A 256 29.91 -12.13 -1.83
C VAL A 256 31.26 -12.80 -2.13
N GLN A 257 32.36 -12.24 -1.62
CA GLN A 257 33.69 -12.83 -1.71
C GLN A 257 33.97 -13.86 -0.60
N HIS A 258 33.14 -13.89 0.45
CA HIS A 258 33.41 -14.74 1.60
C HIS A 258 33.21 -16.22 1.29
N PRO A 259 34.09 -17.15 1.76
CA PRO A 259 33.96 -18.57 1.52
C PRO A 259 32.59 -19.15 1.94
N PHE A 260 32.06 -18.80 3.10
CA PHE A 260 30.75 -19.26 3.56
C PHE A 260 29.61 -18.82 2.64
N TRP A 261 29.64 -17.60 2.09
CA TRP A 261 28.66 -17.17 1.09
C TRP A 261 28.69 -18.06 -0.15
N LYS A 262 29.88 -18.38 -0.65
CA LYS A 262 30.06 -19.21 -1.84
C LYS A 262 29.63 -20.69 -1.67
N GLN A 263 29.45 -21.12 -0.43
CA GLN A 263 28.97 -22.47 -0.09
C GLN A 263 27.44 -22.54 0.03
N LEU A 264 26.73 -21.40 0.10
CA LEU A 264 25.27 -21.38 0.19
C LEU A 264 24.64 -21.76 -1.14
N ARG A 265 23.47 -22.42 -1.09
CA ARG A 265 22.77 -22.94 -2.28
C ARG A 265 22.39 -21.83 -3.27
N ALA A 266 21.71 -20.77 -2.82
CA ALA A 266 21.28 -19.69 -3.70
C ALA A 266 22.45 -19.03 -4.47
N PRO A 267 23.60 -18.67 -3.86
CA PRO A 267 24.80 -18.23 -4.58
C PRO A 267 25.37 -19.24 -5.56
N GLN A 268 25.43 -20.53 -5.20
CA GLN A 268 25.93 -21.59 -6.08
C GLN A 268 25.06 -21.78 -7.33
N ASP A 269 23.75 -21.71 -7.15
CA ASP A 269 22.76 -21.88 -8.22
C ASP A 269 22.49 -20.58 -9.00
N GLY A 270 23.18 -19.45 -8.67
CA GLY A 270 22.93 -18.15 -9.28
C GLY A 270 21.54 -17.56 -8.95
N GLN A 271 20.92 -18.02 -7.85
CA GLN A 271 19.59 -17.60 -7.42
C GLN A 271 19.65 -16.50 -6.34
N VAL A 272 20.47 -15.47 -6.58
CA VAL A 272 20.56 -14.27 -5.74
C VAL A 272 19.96 -13.10 -6.51
N TRP A 273 18.77 -12.67 -6.11
CA TRP A 273 18.01 -11.63 -6.80
C TRP A 273 18.06 -10.31 -6.03
N ARG A 274 18.59 -9.28 -6.69
CA ARG A 274 18.60 -7.92 -6.12
C ARG A 274 17.23 -7.28 -6.32
N VAL A 275 16.71 -6.68 -5.25
CA VAL A 275 15.35 -6.09 -5.20
C VAL A 275 15.36 -4.72 -4.55
N ASP A 276 14.29 -3.96 -4.73
CA ASP A 276 14.18 -2.58 -4.21
C ASP A 276 13.80 -2.57 -2.72
N ALA A 277 14.59 -1.89 -1.89
CA ALA A 277 14.36 -1.79 -0.45
C ALA A 277 13.03 -1.12 -0.09
N VAL A 278 12.53 -0.20 -0.94
CA VAL A 278 11.26 0.50 -0.70
C VAL A 278 10.12 -0.49 -0.82
N ALA A 279 10.04 -1.23 -1.92
CA ALA A 279 9.00 -2.23 -2.14
C ALA A 279 9.03 -3.35 -1.09
N TRP A 280 10.23 -3.80 -0.68
CA TRP A 280 10.40 -5.00 0.15
C TRP A 280 10.40 -4.76 1.66
N SER A 281 10.67 -3.54 2.12
CA SER A 281 10.88 -3.30 3.55
C SER A 281 10.36 -1.97 4.09
N LEU A 282 10.17 -0.97 3.24
CA LEU A 282 9.94 0.39 3.70
C LEU A 282 8.54 0.92 3.38
N SER A 283 7.86 0.39 2.38
CA SER A 283 6.53 0.86 1.93
C SER A 283 5.41 0.57 2.94
N GLY A 284 5.29 -0.68 3.39
CA GLY A 284 4.33 -1.11 4.41
C GLY A 284 2.84 -1.04 4.01
N GLY A 285 2.51 -0.70 2.76
CA GLY A 285 1.14 -0.58 2.26
C GLY A 285 0.84 -1.48 1.07
N ILE A 286 -0.42 -1.44 0.58
CA ILE A 286 -0.89 -2.32 -0.50
C ILE A 286 -0.25 -1.98 -1.85
N LEU A 287 0.06 -0.69 -2.12
CA LEU A 287 0.75 -0.31 -3.36
C LEU A 287 2.18 -0.85 -3.36
N GLY A 288 2.91 -0.68 -2.25
CA GLY A 288 4.25 -1.24 -2.09
C GLY A 288 4.27 -2.76 -2.18
N ALA A 289 3.27 -3.45 -1.59
CA ALA A 289 3.12 -4.89 -1.74
C ALA A 289 2.92 -5.31 -3.21
N ASN A 290 2.15 -4.53 -3.98
CA ASN A 290 1.99 -4.77 -5.42
C ASN A 290 3.29 -4.55 -6.21
N LEU A 291 4.11 -3.54 -5.86
CA LEU A 291 5.44 -3.37 -6.46
C LEU A 291 6.33 -4.59 -6.19
N MET A 292 6.25 -5.16 -4.99
CA MET A 292 6.98 -6.39 -4.67
C MET A 292 6.54 -7.57 -5.57
N LEU A 293 5.22 -7.74 -5.83
CA LEU A 293 4.75 -8.75 -6.79
C LEU A 293 5.27 -8.50 -8.21
N ASP A 294 5.34 -7.23 -8.65
CA ASP A 294 5.88 -6.87 -9.96
C ASP A 294 7.37 -7.25 -10.07
N GLU A 295 8.16 -6.98 -9.04
CA GLU A 295 9.57 -7.37 -9.02
C GLU A 295 9.76 -8.88 -9.02
N ILE A 296 9.00 -9.62 -8.20
CA ILE A 296 9.04 -11.08 -8.19
C ILE A 296 8.70 -11.64 -9.59
N SER A 297 7.64 -11.12 -10.22
CA SER A 297 7.26 -11.50 -11.57
C SER A 297 8.40 -11.23 -12.57
N LYS A 298 9.02 -10.07 -12.50
CA LYS A 298 10.12 -9.66 -13.38
C LYS A 298 11.34 -10.56 -13.23
N VAL A 299 11.80 -10.80 -11.99
CA VAL A 299 13.03 -11.56 -11.75
C VAL A 299 12.81 -13.07 -11.88
N ALA A 300 11.64 -13.58 -11.49
CA ALA A 300 11.34 -15.01 -11.56
C ALA A 300 10.95 -15.47 -12.96
N LEU A 301 10.23 -14.66 -13.72
CA LEU A 301 9.65 -15.07 -15.01
C LEU A 301 10.38 -14.46 -16.20
N GLY A 302 11.37 -13.58 -15.97
CA GLY A 302 12.12 -12.92 -17.04
C GLY A 302 11.26 -11.98 -17.89
N THR A 303 10.10 -11.52 -17.35
CA THR A 303 9.25 -10.56 -18.05
C THR A 303 9.95 -9.20 -18.09
N ARG A 304 10.45 -8.81 -19.25
CA ARG A 304 10.87 -7.42 -19.48
C ARG A 304 9.63 -6.57 -19.34
N SER A 305 9.68 -5.59 -18.41
CA SER A 305 8.68 -4.53 -18.39
C SER A 305 8.68 -3.83 -19.74
N SER A 306 7.58 -3.96 -20.46
CA SER A 306 7.27 -3.19 -21.68
C SER A 306 7.08 -1.73 -21.35
#